data_523060b354a58d874a68ee2b09146cd3
#
_entry.id   523060b354a58d874a68ee2b09146cd3
#
_cell.length_a   1.000
_cell.length_b   1.000
_cell.length_c   1.000
_cell.angle_alpha   90.00
_cell.angle_beta   90.00
_cell.angle_gamma   90.00
#
_symmetry.space_group_name_H-M   'P 1'
#
loop_
_entity.id
_entity.type
_entity.pdbx_description
1 polymer ?
#
loop_
_entity_poly.entity_id
_entity_poly.type
_entity_poly.pdbx_seq_one_letter_code
_entity_poly.pdbx_strand_id
1 'polypeptide(L)'
;MFFLFTIHYSLFTVAYAATPNRIISLAPNITEILFALGLGDDIVGVTSFCDYPEEAKKKPKIGGMSNPSLEAVVSLKPDIVIMTTDGNPKEFEERLRSMKIRTYVFTARRIPDLPRGVRDLGMVLGVRSGAEKFAAHYEAALNDLKMHHSKSAEKKKKVLFIVWPEPLIVAGPGTVIDDALTVIGVENIAARARAEYPKYSIEEIMRQSPDILFIGKGKGMERASEGLLKKLKVLPAVKNNKVFYVSDDLYRLGPRTLKGVGEISDLTGR
;
A
#
# COMPACT_ATOMS: atom_id res chain seq x y z
N MET A 1 33.31 -0.94 65.23
CA MET A 1 32.28 -0.10 64.64
C MET A 1 32.13 -0.54 63.19
N PHE A 2 31.20 -1.50 62.94
CA PHE A 2 30.97 -2.05 61.61
C PHE A 2 29.87 -1.24 60.89
N PHE A 3 30.19 -0.60 59.79
CA PHE A 3 29.22 0.06 58.91
C PHE A 3 28.60 -0.98 57.96
N LEU A 4 27.32 -1.28 58.13
CA LEU A 4 26.53 -2.04 57.18
C LEU A 4 26.09 -1.11 56.05
N PHE A 5 26.65 -1.30 54.82
CA PHE A 5 26.18 -0.69 53.61
C PHE A 5 24.98 -1.50 53.09
N THR A 6 23.78 -0.96 53.21
CA THR A 6 22.59 -1.51 52.58
C THR A 6 22.55 -1.03 51.14
N ILE A 7 22.76 -1.96 50.16
CA ILE A 7 22.59 -1.71 48.72
C ILE A 7 21.09 -1.77 48.43
N HIS A 8 20.51 -0.60 48.13
CA HIS A 8 19.15 -0.52 47.62
C HIS A 8 19.16 -0.88 46.13
N TYR A 9 18.71 -2.07 45.76
CA TYR A 9 18.39 -2.41 44.37
C TYR A 9 17.06 -1.74 44.02
N SER A 10 17.12 -0.61 43.27
CA SER A 10 15.95 -0.07 42.57
C SER A 10 15.59 -1.01 41.43
N LEU A 11 14.55 -1.81 41.60
CA LEU A 11 13.90 -2.54 40.53
C LEU A 11 13.27 -1.52 39.59
N PHE A 12 13.97 -1.15 38.50
CA PHE A 12 13.36 -0.50 37.37
C PHE A 12 12.42 -1.49 36.71
N THR A 13 11.15 -1.48 37.09
CA THR A 13 10.09 -2.11 36.32
C THR A 13 9.95 -1.32 35.00
N VAL A 14 10.49 -1.87 33.92
CA VAL A 14 10.17 -1.42 32.58
C VAL A 14 8.69 -1.72 32.43
N ALA A 15 7.86 -0.70 32.57
CA ALA A 15 6.44 -0.80 32.24
C ALA A 15 6.34 -1.13 30.73
N TYR A 16 6.16 -2.40 30.42
CA TYR A 16 5.72 -2.81 29.10
C TYR A 16 4.36 -2.14 28.85
N ALA A 17 4.31 -1.19 27.95
CA ALA A 17 3.04 -0.66 27.50
C ALA A 17 2.18 -1.84 27.06
N ALA A 18 0.99 -1.98 27.68
CA ALA A 18 0.06 -3.04 27.32
C ALA A 18 -0.17 -3.04 25.81
N THR A 19 -0.23 -4.23 25.20
CA THR A 19 -0.56 -4.37 23.78
C THR A 19 -1.92 -3.70 23.54
N PRO A 20 -2.02 -2.80 22.56
CA PRO A 20 -3.29 -2.14 22.28
C PRO A 20 -4.31 -3.17 21.78
N ASN A 21 -5.49 -3.16 22.34
CA ASN A 21 -6.61 -4.05 21.96
C ASN A 21 -7.78 -3.30 21.34
N ARG A 22 -7.65 -1.99 21.10
CA ARG A 22 -8.62 -1.13 20.43
C ARG A 22 -7.91 -0.28 19.37
N ILE A 23 -7.79 -0.85 18.17
CA ILE A 23 -7.04 -0.26 17.06
C ILE A 23 -8.02 0.35 16.06
N ILE A 24 -7.77 1.58 15.63
CA ILE A 24 -8.44 2.16 14.46
C ILE A 24 -7.45 2.20 13.30
N SER A 25 -7.90 1.74 12.13
CA SER A 25 -7.14 1.77 10.88
C SER A 25 -7.69 2.84 9.94
N LEU A 26 -6.86 3.81 9.55
CA LEU A 26 -7.25 4.91 8.66
C LEU A 26 -6.92 4.66 7.17
N ALA A 27 -6.57 3.43 6.79
CA ALA A 27 -6.31 3.10 5.40
C ALA A 27 -6.56 1.61 5.09
N PRO A 28 -6.99 1.24 3.86
CA PRO A 28 -7.23 -0.15 3.48
C PRO A 28 -6.01 -1.04 3.63
N ASN A 29 -4.84 -0.60 3.17
CA ASN A 29 -3.59 -1.35 3.28
C ASN A 29 -3.19 -1.61 4.74
N ILE A 30 -3.39 -0.63 5.63
CA ILE A 30 -3.16 -0.79 7.07
C ILE A 30 -4.12 -1.85 7.64
N THR A 31 -5.40 -1.79 7.28
CA THR A 31 -6.38 -2.80 7.70
C THR A 31 -5.92 -4.21 7.30
N GLU A 32 -5.50 -4.39 6.05
CA GLU A 32 -5.01 -5.68 5.55
C GLU A 32 -3.76 -6.17 6.31
N ILE A 33 -2.81 -5.28 6.60
CA ILE A 33 -1.61 -5.60 7.39
C ILE A 33 -2.00 -6.04 8.80
N LEU A 34 -2.90 -5.31 9.47
CA LEU A 34 -3.36 -5.65 10.81
C LEU A 34 -4.02 -7.04 10.86
N PHE A 35 -4.87 -7.36 9.87
CA PHE A 35 -5.44 -8.71 9.75
C PHE A 35 -4.38 -9.78 9.51
N ALA A 36 -3.39 -9.51 8.65
CA ALA A 36 -2.27 -10.44 8.40
C ALA A 36 -1.39 -10.65 9.63
N LEU A 37 -1.34 -9.69 10.55
CA LEU A 37 -0.64 -9.80 11.83
C LEU A 37 -1.49 -10.46 12.93
N GLY A 38 -2.73 -10.90 12.64
CA GLY A 38 -3.62 -11.54 13.59
C GLY A 38 -4.35 -10.57 14.54
N LEU A 39 -4.34 -9.27 14.23
CA LEU A 39 -4.96 -8.21 15.05
C LEU A 39 -6.38 -7.84 14.58
N GLY A 40 -7.02 -8.68 13.75
CA GLY A 40 -8.34 -8.42 13.20
C GLY A 40 -9.41 -8.16 14.25
N ASP A 41 -9.39 -8.90 15.37
CA ASP A 41 -10.36 -8.75 16.45
C ASP A 41 -10.16 -7.45 17.24
N ASP A 42 -8.94 -6.97 17.33
CA ASP A 42 -8.58 -5.72 18.01
C ASP A 42 -8.96 -4.47 17.20
N ILE A 43 -9.32 -4.61 15.91
CA ILE A 43 -9.76 -3.49 15.08
C ILE A 43 -11.19 -3.10 15.47
N VAL A 44 -11.33 -1.89 16.02
CA VAL A 44 -12.62 -1.32 16.45
C VAL A 44 -13.20 -0.32 15.43
N GLY A 45 -12.42 0.14 14.46
CA GLY A 45 -12.89 1.05 13.42
C GLY A 45 -11.98 1.08 12.19
N VAL A 46 -12.58 1.23 11.00
CA VAL A 46 -11.89 1.27 9.72
C VAL A 46 -12.50 2.32 8.79
N THR A 47 -11.79 2.73 7.74
CA THR A 47 -12.36 3.64 6.73
C THR A 47 -13.43 2.95 5.87
N SER A 48 -14.24 3.75 5.18
CA SER A 48 -15.28 3.26 4.27
C SER A 48 -14.74 2.44 3.09
N PHE A 49 -13.42 2.54 2.82
CA PHE A 49 -12.73 1.85 1.73
C PHE A 49 -12.06 0.54 2.14
N CYS A 50 -12.12 0.18 3.44
CA CYS A 50 -11.57 -1.09 3.94
C CYS A 50 -12.57 -2.21 3.67
N ASP A 51 -12.31 -2.97 2.60
CA ASP A 51 -13.17 -4.01 2.04
C ASP A 51 -12.54 -5.40 2.03
N TYR A 52 -11.30 -5.51 2.47
CA TYR A 52 -10.57 -6.78 2.57
C TYR A 52 -9.80 -6.88 3.91
N PRO A 53 -9.77 -8.09 4.54
CA PRO A 53 -10.60 -9.25 4.22
C PRO A 53 -12.10 -8.98 4.43
N GLU A 54 -12.96 -9.98 4.18
CA GLU A 54 -14.43 -9.81 4.26
C GLU A 54 -14.89 -9.31 5.63
N GLU A 55 -14.17 -9.72 6.69
CA GLU A 55 -14.41 -9.29 8.08
C GLU A 55 -14.24 -7.78 8.27
N ALA A 56 -13.36 -7.15 7.49
CA ALA A 56 -13.14 -5.70 7.56
C ALA A 56 -14.40 -4.90 7.16
N LYS A 57 -15.24 -5.47 6.28
CA LYS A 57 -16.51 -4.82 5.88
C LYS A 57 -17.47 -4.67 7.03
N LYS A 58 -17.41 -5.59 8.01
CA LYS A 58 -18.30 -5.62 9.19
C LYS A 58 -17.85 -4.66 10.30
N LYS A 59 -16.62 -4.13 10.22
CA LYS A 59 -16.11 -3.20 11.23
C LYS A 59 -16.78 -1.83 11.11
N PRO A 60 -16.97 -1.10 12.23
CA PRO A 60 -17.48 0.26 12.24
C PRO A 60 -16.75 1.19 11.28
N LYS A 61 -17.47 2.00 10.52
CA LYS A 61 -16.89 2.93 9.55
C LYS A 61 -16.69 4.31 10.16
N ILE A 62 -15.48 4.85 10.02
CA ILE A 62 -15.09 6.15 10.59
C ILE A 62 -14.90 7.24 9.52
N GLY A 63 -15.50 7.07 8.35
CA GLY A 63 -15.38 8.02 7.23
C GLY A 63 -14.35 7.58 6.18
N GLY A 64 -13.93 8.49 5.33
CA GLY A 64 -12.94 8.25 4.28
C GLY A 64 -11.49 8.40 4.77
N MET A 65 -10.52 8.04 3.92
CA MET A 65 -9.09 8.24 4.24
C MET A 65 -8.72 9.72 4.37
N SER A 66 -9.18 10.55 3.43
CA SER A 66 -8.89 11.98 3.38
C SER A 66 -9.80 12.83 4.26
N ASN A 67 -10.93 12.27 4.71
CA ASN A 67 -11.94 12.94 5.53
C ASN A 67 -12.49 12.02 6.63
N PRO A 68 -11.65 11.50 7.53
CA PRO A 68 -12.12 10.68 8.65
C PRO A 68 -12.94 11.53 9.64
N SER A 69 -13.97 10.93 10.25
CA SER A 69 -14.77 11.59 11.29
C SER A 69 -14.08 11.52 12.64
N LEU A 70 -13.68 12.68 13.17
CA LEU A 70 -13.07 12.76 14.50
C LEU A 70 -14.01 12.25 15.59
N GLU A 71 -15.29 12.59 15.49
CA GLU A 71 -16.32 12.15 16.44
C GLU A 71 -16.45 10.62 16.46
N ALA A 72 -16.54 9.99 15.26
CA ALA A 72 -16.59 8.55 15.15
C ALA A 72 -15.34 7.87 15.72
N VAL A 73 -14.15 8.42 15.47
CA VAL A 73 -12.90 7.90 16.02
C VAL A 73 -12.88 7.99 17.54
N VAL A 74 -13.23 9.14 18.11
CA VAL A 74 -13.22 9.37 19.57
C VAL A 74 -14.26 8.50 20.27
N SER A 75 -15.45 8.35 19.70
CA SER A 75 -16.53 7.53 20.29
C SER A 75 -16.16 6.07 20.44
N LEU A 76 -15.28 5.57 19.58
CA LEU A 76 -14.76 4.19 19.63
C LEU A 76 -13.69 3.99 20.69
N LYS A 77 -13.24 5.03 21.40
CA LYS A 77 -12.23 4.99 22.49
C LYS A 77 -11.02 4.13 22.11
N PRO A 78 -10.26 4.47 21.06
CA PRO A 78 -9.12 3.69 20.62
C PRO A 78 -7.93 3.82 21.57
N ASP A 79 -7.16 2.74 21.72
CA ASP A 79 -5.84 2.79 22.36
C ASP A 79 -4.79 3.35 21.42
N ILE A 80 -4.98 3.13 20.10
CA ILE A 80 -4.10 3.64 19.05
C ILE A 80 -4.85 3.80 17.73
N VAL A 81 -4.48 4.84 16.98
CA VAL A 81 -4.94 5.08 15.61
C VAL A 81 -3.77 4.92 14.66
N ILE A 82 -3.86 3.99 13.73
CA ILE A 82 -2.84 3.74 12.71
C ILE A 82 -3.20 4.51 11.45
N MET A 83 -2.28 5.35 11.02
CA MET A 83 -2.41 6.24 9.86
C MET A 83 -1.35 5.92 8.81
N THR A 84 -1.47 6.48 7.63
CA THR A 84 -0.46 6.45 6.57
C THR A 84 -0.11 7.86 6.11
N THR A 85 1.08 8.04 5.57
CA THR A 85 1.49 9.30 4.92
C THR A 85 0.78 9.54 3.59
N ASP A 86 0.16 8.50 3.03
CA ASP A 86 -0.51 8.54 1.73
C ASP A 86 -2.04 8.63 1.92
N GLY A 87 -2.55 9.85 1.91
CA GLY A 87 -3.99 10.15 1.91
C GLY A 87 -4.61 10.50 3.25
N ASN A 88 -3.92 10.35 4.41
CA ASN A 88 -4.46 10.84 5.68
C ASN A 88 -4.00 12.28 5.95
N PRO A 89 -4.91 13.19 6.37
CA PRO A 89 -4.54 14.57 6.67
C PRO A 89 -3.65 14.68 7.91
N LYS A 90 -2.58 15.47 7.82
CA LYS A 90 -1.69 15.73 8.95
C LYS A 90 -2.40 16.45 10.10
N GLU A 91 -3.30 17.36 9.77
CA GLU A 91 -4.11 18.10 10.74
C GLU A 91 -5.02 17.16 11.55
N PHE A 92 -5.43 16.03 10.98
CA PHE A 92 -6.20 15.02 11.69
C PHE A 92 -5.36 14.32 12.76
N GLU A 93 -4.10 13.99 12.45
CA GLU A 93 -3.14 13.45 13.42
C GLU A 93 -2.93 14.44 14.58
N GLU A 94 -2.70 15.71 14.27
CA GLU A 94 -2.48 16.77 15.27
C GLU A 94 -3.68 16.89 16.22
N ARG A 95 -4.91 16.81 15.70
CA ARG A 95 -6.14 16.80 16.51
C ARG A 95 -6.21 15.60 17.45
N LEU A 96 -5.92 14.39 16.96
CA LEU A 96 -5.90 13.19 17.78
C LEU A 96 -4.88 13.30 18.90
N ARG A 97 -3.67 13.78 18.61
CA ARG A 97 -2.61 14.00 19.60
C ARG A 97 -2.99 15.03 20.66
N SER A 98 -3.65 16.13 20.29
CA SER A 98 -4.15 17.13 21.24
C SER A 98 -5.18 16.56 22.22
N MET A 99 -5.93 15.54 21.81
CA MET A 99 -6.85 14.78 22.64
C MET A 99 -6.20 13.61 23.40
N LYS A 100 -4.85 13.53 23.39
CA LYS A 100 -4.05 12.45 24.00
C LYS A 100 -4.34 11.06 23.45
N ILE A 101 -4.87 10.95 22.23
CA ILE A 101 -5.05 9.69 21.52
C ILE A 101 -3.72 9.34 20.86
N ARG A 102 -3.21 8.14 21.16
CA ARG A 102 -1.96 7.64 20.59
C ARG A 102 -2.14 7.42 19.09
N THR A 103 -1.17 7.88 18.29
CA THR A 103 -1.13 7.70 16.84
C THR A 103 0.16 7.01 16.42
N TYR A 104 0.10 6.27 15.33
CA TYR A 104 1.27 5.75 14.63
C TYR A 104 1.08 5.99 13.13
N VAL A 105 2.08 6.59 12.48
CA VAL A 105 2.06 6.85 11.04
C VAL A 105 2.92 5.80 10.34
N PHE A 106 2.28 4.94 9.57
CA PHE A 106 2.96 3.95 8.73
C PHE A 106 3.57 4.65 7.52
N THR A 107 4.88 4.55 7.36
CA THR A 107 5.65 5.34 6.40
C THR A 107 6.12 4.57 5.16
N ALA A 108 5.96 3.24 5.13
CA ALA A 108 6.33 2.47 3.95
C ALA A 108 5.43 2.83 2.76
N ARG A 109 6.06 3.22 1.65
CA ARG A 109 5.38 3.66 0.42
C ARG A 109 5.79 2.86 -0.81
N ARG A 110 6.86 2.06 -0.70
CA ARG A 110 7.47 1.28 -1.76
C ARG A 110 7.44 -0.20 -1.43
N ILE A 111 7.40 -1.05 -2.46
CA ILE A 111 7.41 -2.51 -2.29
C ILE A 111 8.59 -2.98 -1.42
N PRO A 112 9.85 -2.52 -1.64
CA PRO A 112 10.98 -2.95 -0.80
C PRO A 112 10.94 -2.43 0.64
N ASP A 113 10.16 -1.39 0.93
CA ASP A 113 10.07 -0.80 2.28
C ASP A 113 9.04 -1.51 3.17
N LEU A 114 8.10 -2.26 2.57
CA LEU A 114 7.00 -2.88 3.30
C LEU A 114 7.47 -3.80 4.43
N PRO A 115 8.45 -4.70 4.24
CA PRO A 115 8.90 -5.60 5.31
C PRO A 115 9.39 -4.83 6.56
N ARG A 116 10.20 -3.79 6.34
CA ARG A 116 10.68 -2.94 7.43
C ARG A 116 9.51 -2.21 8.11
N GLY A 117 8.62 -1.61 7.34
CA GLY A 117 7.44 -0.92 7.89
C GLY A 117 6.56 -1.84 8.75
N VAL A 118 6.39 -3.10 8.33
CA VAL A 118 5.63 -4.10 9.10
C VAL A 118 6.36 -4.51 10.38
N ARG A 119 7.69 -4.67 10.36
CA ARG A 119 8.49 -4.92 11.58
C ARG A 119 8.32 -3.77 12.58
N ASP A 120 8.44 -2.53 12.12
CA ASP A 120 8.29 -1.34 12.96
C ASP A 120 6.87 -1.26 13.56
N LEU A 121 5.84 -1.50 12.76
CA LEU A 121 4.45 -1.57 13.24
C LEU A 121 4.26 -2.70 14.25
N GLY A 122 4.84 -3.87 14.00
CA GLY A 122 4.79 -5.02 14.91
C GLY A 122 5.45 -4.74 16.26
N MET A 123 6.52 -3.93 16.31
CA MET A 123 7.11 -3.47 17.56
C MET A 123 6.16 -2.57 18.36
N VAL A 124 5.52 -1.63 17.66
CA VAL A 124 4.57 -0.67 18.26
C VAL A 124 3.34 -1.38 18.83
N LEU A 125 2.87 -2.43 18.17
CA LEU A 125 1.66 -3.19 18.52
C LEU A 125 1.94 -4.41 19.40
N GLY A 126 3.22 -4.71 19.71
CA GLY A 126 3.58 -5.85 20.59
C GLY A 126 3.51 -7.22 19.91
N VAL A 127 3.42 -7.28 18.58
CA VAL A 127 3.30 -8.53 17.78
C VAL A 127 4.55 -8.81 16.93
N ARG A 128 5.74 -8.60 17.52
CA ARG A 128 7.05 -8.71 16.84
C ARG A 128 7.24 -10.02 16.07
N SER A 129 6.87 -11.15 16.68
CA SER A 129 7.06 -12.46 16.05
C SER A 129 6.22 -12.63 14.77
N GLY A 130 4.95 -12.18 14.80
CA GLY A 130 4.07 -12.19 13.62
C GLY A 130 4.58 -11.26 12.52
N ALA A 131 5.02 -10.07 12.90
CA ALA A 131 5.58 -9.09 11.97
C ALA A 131 6.87 -9.59 11.31
N GLU A 132 7.77 -10.25 12.06
CA GLU A 132 8.98 -10.84 11.49
C GLU A 132 8.69 -11.97 10.51
N LYS A 133 7.77 -12.88 10.87
CA LYS A 133 7.33 -13.95 9.95
C LYS A 133 6.75 -13.40 8.66
N PHE A 134 5.88 -12.39 8.76
CA PHE A 134 5.32 -11.72 7.58
C PHE A 134 6.43 -11.10 6.73
N ALA A 135 7.32 -10.32 7.34
CA ALA A 135 8.38 -9.62 6.64
C ALA A 135 9.35 -10.58 5.93
N ALA A 136 9.80 -11.64 6.62
CA ALA A 136 10.69 -12.65 6.03
C ALA A 136 10.04 -13.39 4.86
N HIS A 137 8.76 -13.76 5.00
CA HIS A 137 8.01 -14.41 3.89
C HIS A 137 7.88 -13.46 2.69
N TYR A 138 7.55 -12.19 2.93
CA TYR A 138 7.41 -11.19 1.87
C TYR A 138 8.75 -10.94 1.15
N GLU A 139 9.86 -10.81 1.89
CA GLU A 139 11.20 -10.63 1.33
C GLU A 139 11.61 -11.82 0.46
N ALA A 140 11.36 -13.05 0.92
CA ALA A 140 11.63 -14.26 0.15
C ALA A 140 10.84 -14.27 -1.17
N ALA A 141 9.52 -14.06 -1.11
CA ALA A 141 8.67 -14.03 -2.30
C ALA A 141 9.04 -12.90 -3.27
N LEU A 142 9.41 -11.72 -2.77
CA LEU A 142 9.89 -10.61 -3.61
C LEU A 142 11.21 -10.96 -4.31
N ASN A 143 12.14 -11.63 -3.61
CA ASN A 143 13.41 -12.05 -4.19
C ASN A 143 13.20 -13.12 -5.26
N ASP A 144 12.28 -14.06 -5.05
CA ASP A 144 11.94 -15.08 -6.05
C ASP A 144 11.38 -14.45 -7.33
N LEU A 145 10.47 -13.48 -7.20
CA LEU A 145 9.95 -12.72 -8.34
C LEU A 145 11.08 -12.01 -9.11
N LYS A 146 11.99 -11.33 -8.40
CA LYS A 146 13.12 -10.63 -9.02
C LYS A 146 14.06 -11.60 -9.75
N MET A 147 14.36 -12.74 -9.17
CA MET A 147 15.23 -13.75 -9.79
C MET A 147 14.61 -14.35 -11.05
N HIS A 148 13.31 -14.59 -11.06
CA HIS A 148 12.60 -15.09 -12.26
C HIS A 148 12.72 -14.14 -13.44
N HIS A 149 12.72 -12.82 -13.18
CA HIS A 149 12.71 -11.79 -14.23
C HIS A 149 14.09 -11.20 -14.58
N SER A 150 15.12 -11.47 -13.77
CA SER A 150 16.48 -10.95 -14.01
C SER A 150 17.23 -11.62 -15.18
N LYS A 151 16.78 -12.80 -15.61
CA LYS A 151 17.50 -13.66 -16.59
C LYS A 151 17.16 -13.37 -18.06
N SER A 152 16.26 -12.47 -18.37
CA SER A 152 15.85 -12.18 -19.75
C SER A 152 16.82 -11.18 -20.39
N ALA A 153 17.61 -11.63 -21.39
CA ALA A 153 18.42 -10.78 -22.26
C ALA A 153 17.58 -10.08 -23.35
N GLU A 154 16.27 -10.28 -23.36
CA GLU A 154 15.38 -9.69 -24.36
C GLU A 154 15.15 -8.19 -24.13
N LYS A 155 14.82 -7.48 -25.20
CA LYS A 155 14.40 -6.07 -25.12
C LYS A 155 13.21 -5.93 -24.18
N LYS A 156 13.33 -5.07 -23.16
CA LYS A 156 12.27 -4.81 -22.22
C LYS A 156 11.00 -4.33 -22.91
N LYS A 157 9.86 -4.95 -22.59
CA LYS A 157 8.56 -4.48 -23.05
C LYS A 157 8.25 -3.13 -22.44
N LYS A 158 7.76 -2.21 -23.23
CA LYS A 158 7.32 -0.89 -22.78
C LYS A 158 5.89 -0.96 -22.27
N VAL A 159 5.68 -0.49 -21.06
CA VAL A 159 4.39 -0.56 -20.37
C VAL A 159 3.96 0.82 -19.90
N LEU A 160 2.69 1.12 -19.98
CA LEU A 160 2.07 2.27 -19.34
C LEU A 160 0.95 1.78 -18.42
N PHE A 161 0.96 2.25 -17.18
CA PHE A 161 -0.15 2.02 -16.24
C PHE A 161 -1.00 3.29 -16.11
N ILE A 162 -2.25 3.21 -16.53
CA ILE A 162 -3.24 4.28 -16.45
C ILE A 162 -4.00 4.13 -15.13
N VAL A 163 -3.81 5.11 -14.26
CA VAL A 163 -4.48 5.19 -12.96
C VAL A 163 -5.87 5.77 -13.11
N TRP A 164 -6.00 6.81 -13.96
CA TRP A 164 -7.27 7.46 -14.26
C TRP A 164 -7.32 7.93 -15.71
N PRO A 165 -8.39 7.63 -16.48
CA PRO A 165 -8.43 7.93 -17.92
C PRO A 165 -8.81 9.36 -18.27
N GLU A 166 -9.55 10.08 -17.40
CA GLU A 166 -10.02 11.45 -17.67
C GLU A 166 -10.19 12.25 -16.35
N PRO A 167 -9.28 13.19 -16.00
CA PRO A 167 -8.05 13.51 -16.74
C PRO A 167 -7.07 12.34 -16.76
N LEU A 168 -6.30 12.22 -17.86
CA LEU A 168 -5.37 11.12 -18.03
C LEU A 168 -4.23 11.21 -17.01
N ILE A 169 -4.25 10.33 -16.03
CA ILE A 169 -3.24 10.21 -14.96
C ILE A 169 -2.61 8.82 -15.04
N VAL A 170 -1.30 8.76 -15.00
CA VAL A 170 -0.53 7.52 -15.11
C VAL A 170 0.36 7.30 -13.88
N ALA A 171 0.81 6.07 -13.67
CA ALA A 171 1.77 5.75 -12.62
C ALA A 171 3.19 6.09 -13.08
N GLY A 172 3.77 7.11 -12.47
CA GLY A 172 5.13 7.56 -12.67
C GLY A 172 6.12 6.94 -11.67
N PRO A 173 7.32 7.54 -11.56
CA PRO A 173 8.40 7.03 -10.73
C PRO A 173 8.03 7.08 -9.23
N GLY A 174 8.53 6.12 -8.47
CA GLY A 174 8.37 6.10 -7.01
C GLY A 174 7.03 5.58 -6.51
N THR A 175 6.14 5.16 -7.40
CA THR A 175 4.87 4.51 -7.03
C THR A 175 5.06 3.00 -6.79
N VAL A 176 4.15 2.38 -6.04
CA VAL A 176 4.09 0.91 -5.89
C VAL A 176 3.99 0.22 -7.26
N ILE A 177 3.29 0.85 -8.21
CA ILE A 177 3.14 0.35 -9.57
C ILE A 177 4.49 0.37 -10.31
N ASP A 178 5.25 1.45 -10.20
CA ASP A 178 6.59 1.57 -10.79
C ASP A 178 7.57 0.51 -10.24
N ASP A 179 7.50 0.28 -8.91
CA ASP A 179 8.24 -0.82 -8.28
C ASP A 179 7.86 -2.18 -8.85
N ALA A 180 6.56 -2.44 -8.99
CA ALA A 180 6.06 -3.69 -9.52
C ALA A 180 6.53 -3.93 -10.96
N LEU A 181 6.45 -2.91 -11.82
CA LEU A 181 6.95 -2.97 -13.21
C LEU A 181 8.46 -3.22 -13.23
N THR A 182 9.21 -2.61 -12.31
CA THR A 182 10.65 -2.85 -12.14
C THR A 182 10.94 -4.29 -11.71
N VAL A 183 10.17 -4.83 -10.74
CA VAL A 183 10.30 -6.22 -10.25
C VAL A 183 10.13 -7.23 -11.37
N ILE A 184 9.15 -7.03 -12.25
CA ILE A 184 8.90 -7.92 -13.39
C ILE A 184 9.77 -7.60 -14.63
N GLY A 185 10.72 -6.64 -14.53
CA GLY A 185 11.72 -6.36 -15.54
C GLY A 185 11.21 -5.69 -16.82
N VAL A 186 10.06 -4.98 -16.77
CA VAL A 186 9.55 -4.20 -17.90
C VAL A 186 9.91 -2.72 -17.77
N GLU A 187 9.77 -1.95 -18.84
CA GLU A 187 10.04 -0.52 -18.87
C GLU A 187 8.75 0.26 -18.64
N ASN A 188 8.68 0.99 -17.52
CA ASN A 188 7.62 1.98 -17.32
C ASN A 188 7.91 3.22 -18.15
N ILE A 189 7.12 3.51 -19.18
CA ILE A 189 7.36 4.67 -20.05
C ILE A 189 7.16 6.02 -19.33
N ALA A 190 6.48 6.02 -18.17
CA ALA A 190 6.32 7.20 -17.33
C ALA A 190 7.41 7.32 -16.23
N ALA A 191 8.41 6.42 -16.16
CA ALA A 191 9.44 6.41 -15.10
C ALA A 191 10.31 7.68 -15.06
N ARG A 192 10.35 8.48 -16.15
CA ARG A 192 11.11 9.75 -16.21
C ARG A 192 10.27 10.98 -15.91
N ALA A 193 9.01 10.82 -15.54
CA ALA A 193 8.16 11.93 -15.14
C ALA A 193 8.66 12.60 -13.85
N ARG A 194 8.24 13.85 -13.60
CA ARG A 194 8.65 14.60 -12.39
C ARG A 194 7.78 14.34 -11.17
N ALA A 195 6.64 13.66 -11.36
CA ALA A 195 5.68 13.38 -10.31
C ALA A 195 5.35 11.88 -10.26
N GLU A 196 4.92 11.40 -9.09
CA GLU A 196 4.47 10.03 -8.89
C GLU A 196 3.23 9.70 -9.75
N TYR A 197 2.31 10.65 -9.88
CA TYR A 197 1.07 10.52 -10.66
C TYR A 197 0.93 11.69 -11.65
N PRO A 198 1.72 11.70 -12.73
CA PRO A 198 1.69 12.81 -13.69
C PRO A 198 0.43 12.76 -14.55
N LYS A 199 -0.03 13.95 -14.95
CA LYS A 199 -0.92 14.08 -16.11
C LYS A 199 -0.12 13.76 -17.36
N TYR A 200 -0.70 12.95 -18.23
CA TYR A 200 -0.06 12.51 -19.47
C TYR A 200 -0.88 12.98 -20.67
N SER A 201 -0.25 13.08 -21.83
CA SER A 201 -0.97 13.41 -23.06
C SER A 201 -1.09 12.20 -23.98
N ILE A 202 -2.10 12.22 -24.85
CA ILE A 202 -2.29 11.17 -25.85
C ILE A 202 -1.11 11.15 -26.82
N GLU A 203 -0.61 12.34 -27.19
CA GLU A 203 0.54 12.51 -28.07
C GLU A 203 1.79 11.85 -27.49
N GLU A 204 2.02 12.00 -26.17
CA GLU A 204 3.15 11.36 -25.49
C GLU A 204 3.02 9.84 -25.48
N ILE A 205 1.81 9.29 -25.24
CA ILE A 205 1.57 7.86 -25.34
C ILE A 205 1.85 7.36 -26.77
N MET A 206 1.36 8.09 -27.75
CA MET A 206 1.57 7.75 -29.17
C MET A 206 3.06 7.77 -29.56
N ARG A 207 3.80 8.79 -29.08
CA ARG A 207 5.24 8.94 -29.36
C ARG A 207 6.05 7.81 -28.74
N GLN A 208 5.73 7.42 -27.50
CA GLN A 208 6.46 6.37 -26.77
C GLN A 208 6.05 4.96 -27.20
N SER A 209 4.83 4.81 -27.74
CA SER A 209 4.29 3.57 -28.30
C SER A 209 4.48 2.37 -27.35
N PRO A 210 3.78 2.31 -26.22
CA PRO A 210 3.88 1.18 -25.30
C PRO A 210 3.38 -0.11 -25.94
N ASP A 211 4.02 -1.23 -25.57
CA ASP A 211 3.64 -2.58 -26.00
C ASP A 211 2.41 -3.09 -25.26
N ILE A 212 2.20 -2.61 -24.00
CA ILE A 212 1.11 -3.03 -23.12
C ILE A 212 0.56 -1.81 -22.40
N LEU A 213 -0.77 -1.75 -22.28
CA LEU A 213 -1.48 -0.80 -21.43
C LEU A 213 -2.11 -1.55 -20.25
N PHE A 214 -1.79 -1.15 -19.04
CA PHE A 214 -2.53 -1.52 -17.84
C PHE A 214 -3.46 -0.39 -17.44
N ILE A 215 -4.65 -0.73 -16.96
CA ILE A 215 -5.65 0.21 -16.45
C ILE A 215 -6.05 -0.29 -15.07
N GLY A 216 -6.02 0.57 -14.06
CA GLY A 216 -6.47 0.20 -12.73
C GLY A 216 -7.94 -0.23 -12.75
N LYS A 217 -8.26 -1.40 -12.16
CA LYS A 217 -9.62 -1.91 -12.06
C LYS A 217 -10.37 -1.15 -10.96
N GLY A 218 -11.57 -0.71 -11.25
CA GLY A 218 -12.43 -0.02 -10.31
C GLY A 218 -13.83 0.15 -10.88
N LYS A 219 -14.79 0.49 -10.01
CA LYS A 219 -16.18 0.67 -10.44
C LYS A 219 -16.26 1.76 -11.52
N GLY A 220 -16.73 1.38 -12.70
CA GLY A 220 -16.90 2.30 -13.83
C GLY A 220 -15.64 2.59 -14.65
N MET A 221 -14.47 2.03 -14.31
CA MET A 221 -13.22 2.26 -15.04
C MET A 221 -13.25 1.78 -16.47
N GLU A 222 -13.89 0.63 -16.74
CA GLU A 222 -14.05 0.12 -18.11
C GLU A 222 -14.77 1.15 -18.98
N ARG A 223 -15.92 1.65 -18.52
CA ARG A 223 -16.69 2.69 -19.23
C ARG A 223 -15.90 4.01 -19.36
N ALA A 224 -15.24 4.44 -18.29
CA ALA A 224 -14.45 5.68 -18.28
C ALA A 224 -13.27 5.63 -19.27
N SER A 225 -12.66 4.44 -19.47
CA SER A 225 -11.53 4.26 -20.37
C SER A 225 -11.92 4.10 -21.86
N GLU A 226 -13.18 3.82 -22.20
CA GLU A 226 -13.62 3.64 -23.60
C GLU A 226 -13.27 4.82 -24.50
N GLY A 227 -13.47 6.06 -24.02
CA GLY A 227 -13.16 7.28 -24.77
C GLY A 227 -11.66 7.40 -25.05
N LEU A 228 -10.83 7.08 -24.08
CA LEU A 228 -9.36 7.07 -24.21
C LEU A 228 -8.92 5.98 -25.20
N LEU A 229 -9.42 4.74 -25.06
CA LEU A 229 -9.05 3.63 -25.94
C LEU A 229 -9.46 3.88 -27.40
N LYS A 230 -10.60 4.54 -27.65
CA LYS A 230 -10.98 4.99 -29.01
C LYS A 230 -9.95 5.94 -29.61
N LYS A 231 -9.41 6.89 -28.83
CA LYS A 231 -8.35 7.81 -29.26
C LYS A 231 -7.01 7.09 -29.50
N LEU A 232 -6.74 6.02 -28.76
CA LEU A 232 -5.53 5.21 -28.84
C LEU A 232 -5.63 4.01 -29.80
N LYS A 233 -6.70 3.88 -30.59
CA LYS A 233 -6.97 2.72 -31.46
C LYS A 233 -5.86 2.36 -32.45
N VAL A 234 -4.99 3.31 -32.77
CA VAL A 234 -3.86 3.09 -33.72
C VAL A 234 -2.62 2.51 -33.05
N LEU A 235 -2.54 2.54 -31.70
CA LEU A 235 -1.42 1.95 -30.97
C LEU A 235 -1.36 0.44 -31.15
N PRO A 236 -0.14 -0.14 -31.27
CA PRO A 236 0.05 -1.59 -31.31
C PRO A 236 -0.57 -2.29 -30.09
N ALA A 237 -0.42 -1.75 -28.90
CA ALA A 237 -1.03 -2.32 -27.68
C ALA A 237 -2.54 -2.50 -27.82
N VAL A 238 -3.26 -1.52 -28.38
CA VAL A 238 -4.72 -1.59 -28.54
C VAL A 238 -5.10 -2.53 -29.68
N LYS A 239 -4.40 -2.44 -30.83
CA LYS A 239 -4.64 -3.32 -31.99
C LYS A 239 -4.43 -4.80 -31.69
N ASN A 240 -3.45 -5.10 -30.81
CA ASN A 240 -3.07 -6.48 -30.47
C ASN A 240 -3.78 -6.98 -29.20
N ASN A 241 -4.81 -6.28 -28.71
CA ASN A 241 -5.55 -6.63 -27.50
C ASN A 241 -4.65 -6.76 -26.24
N LYS A 242 -3.59 -5.94 -26.14
CA LYS A 242 -2.67 -5.86 -25.01
C LYS A 242 -3.06 -4.72 -24.04
N VAL A 243 -4.37 -4.62 -23.75
CA VAL A 243 -4.95 -3.70 -22.77
C VAL A 243 -5.59 -4.52 -21.69
N PHE A 244 -5.12 -4.38 -20.45
CA PHE A 244 -5.55 -5.22 -19.32
C PHE A 244 -6.01 -4.36 -18.14
N TYR A 245 -7.09 -4.79 -17.48
CA TYR A 245 -7.56 -4.18 -16.24
C TYR A 245 -6.98 -4.95 -15.07
N VAL A 246 -6.23 -4.25 -14.21
CA VAL A 246 -5.46 -4.82 -13.09
C VAL A 246 -6.13 -4.50 -11.77
N SER A 247 -6.23 -5.48 -10.88
CA SER A 247 -6.85 -5.33 -9.57
C SER A 247 -6.07 -4.36 -8.65
N ASP A 248 -6.74 -3.84 -7.63
CA ASP A 248 -6.11 -2.98 -6.62
C ASP A 248 -5.18 -3.74 -5.66
N ASP A 249 -5.13 -5.08 -5.73
CA ASP A 249 -4.15 -5.91 -5.06
C ASP A 249 -2.73 -5.40 -5.34
N LEU A 250 -2.48 -4.91 -6.55
CA LEU A 250 -1.17 -4.41 -6.98
C LEU A 250 -0.72 -3.15 -6.20
N TYR A 251 -1.60 -2.17 -6.08
CA TYR A 251 -1.20 -0.82 -5.62
C TYR A 251 -1.68 -0.46 -4.21
N ARG A 252 -2.36 -1.35 -3.52
CA ARG A 252 -2.59 -1.28 -2.07
C ARG A 252 -1.39 -1.94 -1.37
N LEU A 253 -0.34 -1.15 -1.09
CA LEU A 253 0.90 -1.67 -0.51
C LEU A 253 0.65 -2.46 0.79
N GLY A 254 0.63 -3.78 0.70
CA GLY A 254 0.25 -4.67 1.79
C GLY A 254 0.42 -6.15 1.45
N PRO A 255 -0.28 -7.03 2.16
CA PRO A 255 -0.14 -8.49 2.01
C PRO A 255 -0.39 -9.01 0.59
N ARG A 256 -1.29 -8.35 -0.17
CA ARG A 256 -1.70 -8.78 -1.50
C ARG A 256 -0.85 -8.22 -2.64
N THR A 257 0.05 -7.28 -2.36
CA THR A 257 0.83 -6.59 -3.40
C THR A 257 1.59 -7.56 -4.30
N LEU A 258 2.26 -8.58 -3.73
CA LEU A 258 3.02 -9.54 -4.53
C LEU A 258 2.12 -10.43 -5.40
N LYS A 259 0.89 -10.70 -4.99
CA LYS A 259 -0.12 -11.36 -5.84
C LYS A 259 -0.43 -10.48 -7.05
N GLY A 260 -0.63 -9.17 -6.86
CA GLY A 260 -0.83 -8.22 -7.95
C GLY A 260 0.39 -8.11 -8.88
N VAL A 261 1.61 -8.20 -8.34
CA VAL A 261 2.85 -8.28 -9.14
C VAL A 261 2.86 -9.54 -10.00
N GLY A 262 2.45 -10.70 -9.45
CA GLY A 262 2.30 -11.93 -10.22
C GLY A 262 1.28 -11.79 -11.35
N GLU A 263 0.11 -11.19 -11.08
CA GLU A 263 -0.93 -10.93 -12.09
C GLU A 263 -0.38 -10.15 -13.30
N ILE A 264 0.31 -9.03 -13.07
CA ILE A 264 0.89 -8.25 -14.18
C ILE A 264 2.06 -8.97 -14.86
N SER A 265 2.79 -9.80 -14.15
CA SER A 265 3.83 -10.67 -14.71
C SER A 265 3.25 -11.63 -15.75
N ASP A 266 2.19 -12.36 -15.38
CA ASP A 266 1.51 -13.31 -16.28
C ASP A 266 0.95 -12.60 -17.52
N LEU A 267 0.32 -11.43 -17.33
CA LEU A 267 -0.23 -10.61 -18.41
C LEU A 267 0.85 -10.05 -19.35
N THR A 268 2.08 -9.91 -18.89
CA THR A 268 3.20 -9.53 -19.76
C THR A 268 3.77 -10.72 -20.53
N GLY A 269 3.39 -11.96 -20.20
CA GLY A 269 3.94 -13.18 -20.78
C GLY A 269 5.38 -13.42 -20.36
N ARG A 270 5.69 -13.10 -19.13
CA ARG A 270 7.01 -13.27 -18.52
C ARG A 270 6.94 -14.05 -17.21
#